data_ceb4c5828dd1435d08e97713dfd9ce2b
#
_entry.id   ceb4c5828dd1435d08e97713dfd9ce2b
#
_cell.length_a   1.000
_cell.length_b   1.000
_cell.length_c   1.000
_cell.angle_alpha   90.00
_cell.angle_beta   90.00
_cell.angle_gamma   90.00
#
_symmetry.space_group_name_H-M   'P 1'
#
loop_
_entity.id
_entity.type
_entity.pdbx_description
1 polymer ?
#
loop_
_entity_poly.entity_id
_entity_poly.type
_entity_poly.pdbx_seq_one_letter_code
_entity_poly.pdbx_strand_id
1 'polypeptide(L)'
;TLKQEVERLEELLQLPTRPDYRYEIARVVSRDFNSWWQHLEIRKGGKHGIPTGAPVVFSGGVVGRIIEVHEYTSTVELLSNSHLRMAVIIAGDNRPMSYRGSGFQTLQNPVGIAEYIPNDINIDDPSNPPRIITSGMGGVFPAGLPIGYLRRLRPGASGMFQDGDVYLDKRLARLTEVAVLIAVEGNYQ
;
A
#
# COMPACT_ATOMS: atom_id res chain seq x y z
N THR A 1 -24.34 12.99 -13.15
CA THR A 1 -24.18 13.54 -11.79
C THR A 1 -22.81 13.18 -11.23
N LEU A 2 -22.35 13.96 -10.27
CA LEU A 2 -21.08 13.68 -9.55
C LEU A 2 -21.05 12.29 -8.93
N LYS A 3 -22.14 11.81 -8.39
CA LYS A 3 -22.26 10.47 -7.82
C LYS A 3 -22.05 9.37 -8.86
N GLN A 4 -22.64 9.52 -10.04
CA GLN A 4 -22.47 8.57 -11.15
C GLN A 4 -21.04 8.57 -11.69
N GLU A 5 -20.40 9.74 -11.75
CA GLU A 5 -18.99 9.83 -12.17
C GLU A 5 -18.04 9.16 -11.16
N VAL A 6 -18.28 9.35 -9.87
CA VAL A 6 -17.53 8.66 -8.81
C VAL A 6 -17.71 7.15 -8.91
N GLU A 7 -18.92 6.66 -9.02
CA GLU A 7 -19.21 5.23 -9.21
C GLU A 7 -18.49 4.68 -10.44
N ARG A 8 -18.51 5.41 -11.55
CA ARG A 8 -17.81 5.03 -12.78
C ARG A 8 -16.31 4.94 -12.59
N LEU A 9 -15.71 5.92 -11.90
CA LEU A 9 -14.27 5.93 -11.61
C LEU A 9 -13.87 4.80 -10.66
N GLU A 10 -14.69 4.52 -9.65
CA GLU A 10 -14.50 3.37 -8.75
C GLU A 10 -14.55 2.05 -9.50
N GLU A 11 -15.50 1.88 -10.43
CA GLU A 11 -15.57 0.71 -11.30
C GLU A 11 -14.34 0.58 -12.19
N LEU A 12 -13.86 1.68 -12.78
CA LEU A 12 -12.64 1.70 -13.58
C LEU A 12 -11.40 1.32 -12.78
N LEU A 13 -11.33 1.75 -11.53
CA LEU A 13 -10.26 1.40 -10.59
C LEU A 13 -10.43 0.01 -9.98
N GLN A 14 -11.57 -0.65 -10.21
CA GLN A 14 -11.89 -1.97 -9.66
C GLN A 14 -11.72 -2.05 -8.14
N LEU A 15 -12.16 -1.00 -7.44
CA LEU A 15 -12.04 -0.91 -5.99
C LEU A 15 -13.18 -1.68 -5.32
N PRO A 16 -12.88 -2.53 -4.32
CA PRO A 16 -13.90 -3.22 -3.57
C PRO A 16 -14.68 -2.26 -2.67
N THR A 17 -15.98 -2.51 -2.52
CA THR A 17 -16.81 -1.77 -1.56
C THR A 17 -16.37 -2.06 -0.13
N ARG A 18 -16.15 -1.01 0.66
CA ARG A 18 -15.79 -1.08 2.08
C ARG A 18 -16.74 -0.21 2.88
N PRO A 19 -17.64 -0.79 3.70
CA PRO A 19 -18.69 -0.03 4.36
C PRO A 19 -18.16 0.99 5.38
N ASP A 20 -16.97 0.76 5.95
CA ASP A 20 -16.36 1.65 6.94
C ASP A 20 -15.52 2.77 6.32
N TYR A 21 -15.41 2.79 5.00
CA TYR A 21 -14.59 3.74 4.27
C TYR A 21 -15.33 4.30 3.07
N ARG A 22 -15.00 5.54 2.73
CA ARG A 22 -15.30 6.12 1.42
C ARG A 22 -14.01 6.31 0.64
N TYR A 23 -14.10 6.29 -0.67
CA TYR A 23 -12.99 6.58 -1.56
C TYR A 23 -13.04 8.03 -2.03
N GLU A 24 -11.90 8.71 -1.95
CA GLU A 24 -11.69 9.98 -2.63
C GLU A 24 -10.72 9.76 -3.78
N ILE A 25 -11.22 9.84 -5.02
CA ILE A 25 -10.40 9.63 -6.21
C ILE A 25 -9.55 10.86 -6.46
N ALA A 26 -8.26 10.69 -6.69
CA ALA A 26 -7.33 11.77 -6.92
C ALA A 26 -6.40 11.48 -8.09
N ARG A 27 -6.11 12.53 -8.86
CA ARG A 27 -5.13 12.47 -9.95
C ARG A 27 -3.73 12.63 -9.39
N VAL A 28 -2.80 11.82 -9.91
CA VAL A 28 -1.38 11.97 -9.65
C VAL A 28 -0.83 13.12 -10.50
N VAL A 29 -0.19 14.12 -9.85
CA VAL A 29 0.32 15.32 -10.53
C VAL A 29 1.82 15.36 -10.62
N SER A 30 2.54 14.73 -9.70
CA SER A 30 3.98 14.57 -9.80
C SER A 30 4.46 13.32 -9.08
N ARG A 31 5.66 12.87 -9.45
CA ARG A 31 6.31 11.68 -8.90
C ARG A 31 7.77 11.97 -8.64
N ASP A 32 8.26 11.56 -7.48
CA ASP A 32 9.68 11.57 -7.17
C ASP A 32 10.15 10.15 -6.88
N PHE A 33 10.83 9.55 -7.85
CA PHE A 33 11.43 8.23 -7.74
C PHE A 33 12.95 8.26 -7.61
N ASN A 34 13.56 9.43 -7.79
CA ASN A 34 15.01 9.58 -7.83
C ASN A 34 15.64 9.83 -6.46
N SER A 35 14.81 10.12 -5.46
CA SER A 35 15.28 10.36 -4.11
C SER A 35 14.97 9.16 -3.20
N TRP A 36 15.67 9.10 -2.07
CA TRP A 36 15.40 8.16 -0.98
C TRP A 36 13.97 8.24 -0.45
N TRP A 37 13.22 9.23 -0.89
CA TRP A 37 11.95 9.66 -0.35
C TRP A 37 10.77 9.28 -1.22
N GLN A 38 10.83 8.48 -2.14
CA GLN A 38 9.78 8.03 -3.05
C GLN A 38 8.36 8.47 -2.67
N HIS A 39 7.93 9.55 -3.32
CA HIS A 39 6.64 10.18 -3.05
C HIS A 39 5.84 10.37 -4.34
N LEU A 40 4.51 10.37 -4.17
CA LEU A 40 3.58 10.91 -5.16
C LEU A 40 2.96 12.18 -4.61
N GLU A 41 2.66 13.12 -5.50
CA GLU A 41 1.77 14.23 -5.19
C GLU A 41 0.44 14.04 -5.91
N ILE A 42 -0.66 14.20 -5.19
CA ILE A 42 -2.02 14.04 -5.69
C ILE A 42 -2.80 15.35 -5.58
N ARG A 43 -3.74 15.57 -6.51
CA ARG A 43 -4.55 16.78 -6.59
C ARG A 43 -5.83 16.67 -5.76
N LYS A 44 -5.69 16.38 -4.50
CA LYS A 44 -6.70 16.44 -3.45
C LYS A 44 -6.01 16.78 -2.14
N GLY A 45 -6.61 17.66 -1.38
CA GLY A 45 -6.03 18.13 -0.12
C GLY A 45 -7.07 18.33 0.97
N GLY A 46 -6.78 19.23 1.91
CA GLY A 46 -7.65 19.50 3.05
C GLY A 46 -9.04 19.98 2.65
N LYS A 47 -9.17 20.70 1.54
CA LYS A 47 -10.47 21.14 0.99
C LYS A 47 -11.38 19.95 0.60
N HIS A 48 -10.80 18.80 0.35
CA HIS A 48 -11.52 17.59 -0.07
C HIS A 48 -11.66 16.58 1.08
N GLY A 49 -11.30 16.99 2.30
CA GLY A 49 -11.38 16.14 3.48
C GLY A 49 -10.31 15.06 3.57
N ILE A 50 -9.17 15.25 2.91
CA ILE A 50 -8.05 14.28 2.99
C ILE A 50 -7.41 14.34 4.38
N PRO A 51 -7.44 13.26 5.16
CA PRO A 51 -6.75 13.22 6.45
C PRO A 51 -5.30 12.79 6.31
N THR A 52 -4.42 13.34 7.13
CA THR A 52 -3.05 12.85 7.28
C THR A 52 -3.09 11.40 7.79
N GLY A 53 -2.24 10.55 7.24
CA GLY A 53 -2.16 9.13 7.61
C GLY A 53 -3.09 8.21 6.83
N ALA A 54 -4.00 8.75 6.01
CA ALA A 54 -4.96 7.94 5.25
C ALA A 54 -4.26 6.98 4.28
N PRO A 55 -4.73 5.74 4.18
CA PRO A 55 -4.27 4.80 3.16
C PRO A 55 -4.61 5.29 1.76
N VAL A 56 -3.70 5.05 0.83
CA VAL A 56 -3.90 5.29 -0.61
C VAL A 56 -3.81 3.97 -1.35
N VAL A 57 -4.79 3.70 -2.18
CA VAL A 57 -4.96 2.42 -2.86
C VAL A 57 -5.21 2.61 -4.36
N PHE A 58 -5.04 1.52 -5.09
CA PHE A 58 -5.44 1.37 -6.49
C PHE A 58 -6.01 -0.03 -6.71
N SER A 59 -6.36 -0.42 -7.92
CA SER A 59 -6.94 -1.74 -8.20
C SER A 59 -6.06 -2.92 -7.76
N GLY A 60 -4.75 -2.76 -7.75
CA GLY A 60 -3.80 -3.79 -7.35
C GLY A 60 -3.47 -3.84 -5.87
N GLY A 61 -3.98 -2.91 -5.06
CA GLY A 61 -3.75 -2.89 -3.62
C GLY A 61 -3.24 -1.55 -3.08
N VAL A 62 -2.28 -1.61 -2.17
CA VAL A 62 -1.73 -0.43 -1.50
C VAL A 62 -0.80 0.34 -2.43
N VAL A 63 -0.98 1.66 -2.49
CA VAL A 63 -0.02 2.61 -3.07
C VAL A 63 0.91 3.16 -2.00
N GLY A 64 0.36 3.55 -0.86
CA GLY A 64 1.08 4.15 0.25
C GLY A 64 0.14 4.80 1.25
N ARG A 65 0.59 5.86 1.90
CA ARG A 65 -0.22 6.63 2.85
C ARG A 65 0.03 8.13 2.70
N ILE A 66 -0.94 8.92 3.10
CA ILE A 66 -0.83 10.38 3.13
C ILE A 66 0.09 10.79 4.30
N ILE A 67 1.15 11.53 4.00
CA ILE A 67 2.07 12.05 5.01
C ILE A 67 1.99 13.56 5.18
N GLU A 68 1.52 14.29 4.17
CA GLU A 68 1.40 15.74 4.21
C GLU A 68 0.17 16.17 3.43
N VAL A 69 -0.60 17.09 3.99
CA VAL A 69 -1.83 17.62 3.40
C VAL A 69 -1.72 19.13 3.28
N HIS A 70 -1.84 19.61 2.06
CA HIS A 70 -2.03 21.03 1.74
C HIS A 70 -3.50 21.30 1.40
N GLU A 71 -3.83 22.54 1.05
CA GLU A 71 -5.22 22.90 0.80
C GLU A 71 -5.85 22.12 -0.36
N TYR A 72 -5.13 21.98 -1.48
CA TYR A 72 -5.61 21.33 -2.71
C TYR A 72 -4.79 20.12 -3.14
N THR A 73 -3.69 19.84 -2.49
CA THR A 73 -2.80 18.74 -2.82
C THR A 73 -2.40 17.97 -1.57
N SER A 74 -1.93 16.75 -1.75
CA SER A 74 -1.37 15.93 -0.67
C SER A 74 -0.18 15.14 -1.17
N THR A 75 0.73 14.84 -0.26
CA THR A 75 1.90 14.00 -0.53
C THR A 75 1.64 12.59 -0.02
N VAL A 76 1.85 11.61 -0.88
CA VAL A 76 1.75 10.18 -0.59
C VAL A 76 3.14 9.60 -0.43
N GLU A 77 3.40 8.98 0.71
CA GLU A 77 4.58 8.15 0.93
C GLU A 77 4.34 6.79 0.29
N LEU A 78 5.16 6.44 -0.69
CA LEU A 78 4.98 5.21 -1.47
C LEU A 78 5.35 3.96 -0.69
N LEU A 79 4.75 2.86 -1.08
CA LEU A 79 5.00 1.52 -0.53
C LEU A 79 6.48 1.10 -0.64
N SER A 80 7.21 1.61 -1.63
CA SER A 80 8.64 1.39 -1.82
C SER A 80 9.55 2.29 -0.97
N ASN A 81 8.99 3.30 -0.29
CA ASN A 81 9.74 4.22 0.55
C ASN A 81 10.24 3.53 1.82
N SER A 82 11.52 3.69 2.15
CA SER A 82 12.15 3.05 3.31
C SER A 82 11.59 3.50 4.67
N HIS A 83 10.90 4.62 4.71
CA HIS A 83 10.24 5.12 5.93
C HIS A 83 8.83 4.52 6.12
N LEU A 84 8.25 3.95 5.08
CA LEU A 84 6.92 3.34 5.19
C LEU A 84 7.07 1.96 5.84
N ARG A 85 6.34 1.75 6.93
CA ARG A 85 6.31 0.49 7.68
C ARG A 85 4.88 0.10 7.99
N MET A 86 4.62 -1.19 7.96
CA MET A 86 3.32 -1.73 8.35
C MET A 86 3.42 -3.19 8.78
N ALA A 87 2.40 -3.65 9.50
CA ALA A 87 2.23 -5.06 9.79
C ALA A 87 1.51 -5.75 8.62
N VAL A 88 2.06 -6.88 8.20
CA VAL A 88 1.55 -7.66 7.08
C VAL A 88 1.44 -9.13 7.46
N ILE A 89 0.70 -9.88 6.66
CA ILE A 89 0.60 -11.33 6.73
C ILE A 89 0.77 -11.92 5.33
N ILE A 90 1.09 -13.19 5.28
CA ILE A 90 0.92 -13.98 4.06
C ILE A 90 -0.56 -14.35 3.93
N ALA A 91 -1.14 -14.22 2.74
CA ALA A 91 -2.51 -14.64 2.49
C ALA A 91 -2.70 -16.11 2.88
N GLY A 92 -3.66 -16.38 3.76
CA GLY A 92 -3.91 -17.71 4.33
C GLY A 92 -3.13 -18.05 5.61
N ASP A 93 -2.27 -17.16 6.06
CA ASP A 93 -1.49 -17.30 7.30
C ASP A 93 -1.69 -16.05 8.15
N ASN A 94 -2.08 -16.19 9.41
CA ASN A 94 -2.41 -15.03 10.29
C ASN A 94 -1.24 -14.58 11.16
N ARG A 95 -0.05 -15.14 10.97
CA ARG A 95 1.12 -14.72 11.76
C ARG A 95 1.64 -13.38 11.24
N PRO A 96 1.71 -12.35 12.10
CA PRO A 96 2.13 -11.02 11.66
C PRO A 96 3.62 -11.00 11.34
N MET A 97 3.94 -10.25 10.30
CA MET A 97 5.30 -9.93 9.87
C MET A 97 5.42 -8.41 9.74
N SER A 98 6.62 -7.90 9.64
CA SER A 98 6.88 -6.49 9.40
C SER A 98 7.24 -6.26 7.93
N TYR A 99 6.66 -5.20 7.35
CA TYR A 99 6.99 -4.72 6.02
C TYR A 99 7.62 -3.34 6.10
N ARG A 100 8.63 -3.10 5.27
CA ARG A 100 9.14 -1.77 4.97
C ARG A 100 9.51 -1.64 3.51
N GLY A 101 9.47 -0.43 2.97
CA GLY A 101 10.02 -0.17 1.64
C GLY A 101 11.54 -0.35 1.65
N SER A 102 12.11 -0.74 0.53
CA SER A 102 13.56 -0.91 0.39
C SER A 102 14.30 0.38 0.10
N GLY A 103 13.58 1.41 -0.38
CA GLY A 103 14.17 2.64 -0.90
C GLY A 103 14.82 2.48 -2.27
N PHE A 104 14.79 1.29 -2.83
CA PHE A 104 15.36 0.98 -4.14
C PHE A 104 14.28 0.59 -5.14
N GLN A 105 14.52 0.97 -6.38
CA GLN A 105 13.91 0.34 -7.53
C GLN A 105 14.98 -0.50 -8.21
N THR A 106 14.70 -1.77 -8.45
CA THR A 106 15.41 -2.46 -9.51
C THR A 106 14.93 -1.88 -10.84
N LEU A 107 15.71 -2.02 -11.91
CA LEU A 107 15.43 -1.45 -13.23
C LEU A 107 14.00 -1.69 -13.77
N GLN A 108 13.23 -2.57 -13.15
CA GLN A 108 11.90 -2.96 -13.60
C GLN A 108 10.82 -3.04 -12.52
N ASN A 109 11.17 -3.15 -11.23
CA ASN A 109 10.19 -3.35 -10.16
C ASN A 109 10.55 -2.58 -8.90
N PRO A 110 9.60 -1.88 -8.28
CA PRO A 110 9.75 -1.45 -6.91
C PRO A 110 9.79 -2.66 -5.97
N VAL A 111 10.60 -2.60 -4.93
CA VAL A 111 10.84 -3.70 -4.00
C VAL A 111 10.66 -3.22 -2.56
N GLY A 112 9.98 -4.03 -1.77
CA GLY A 112 9.94 -3.90 -0.31
C GLY A 112 10.67 -5.04 0.36
N ILE A 113 10.73 -5.00 1.69
CA ILE A 113 11.35 -6.01 2.53
C ILE A 113 10.36 -6.46 3.58
N ALA A 114 10.14 -7.76 3.68
CA ALA A 114 9.42 -8.38 4.78
C ALA A 114 10.43 -8.94 5.79
N GLU A 115 10.20 -8.68 7.06
CA GLU A 115 11.03 -9.14 8.16
C GLU A 115 10.19 -9.93 9.17
N TYR A 116 10.86 -10.72 10.01
CA TYR A 116 10.21 -11.61 10.98
C TYR A 116 9.30 -12.66 10.34
N ILE A 117 9.72 -13.17 9.19
CA ILE A 117 9.03 -14.28 8.50
C ILE A 117 9.32 -15.57 9.26
N PRO A 118 8.29 -16.35 9.63
CA PRO A 118 8.50 -17.63 10.27
C PRO A 118 9.39 -18.58 9.45
N ASN A 119 10.27 -19.33 10.11
CA ASN A 119 11.24 -20.20 9.43
C ASN A 119 10.63 -21.41 8.70
N ASP A 120 9.37 -21.74 8.97
CA ASP A 120 8.62 -22.76 8.26
C ASP A 120 8.04 -22.30 6.91
N ILE A 121 8.10 -21.00 6.63
CA ILE A 121 7.67 -20.46 5.34
C ILE A 121 8.74 -20.74 4.29
N ASN A 122 8.30 -21.33 3.17
CA ASN A 122 9.14 -21.62 2.01
C ASN A 122 8.44 -21.11 0.74
N ILE A 123 9.23 -20.90 -0.31
CA ILE A 123 8.71 -20.63 -1.65
C ILE A 123 8.90 -21.93 -2.46
N ASP A 124 7.90 -22.80 -2.37
CA ASP A 124 7.96 -24.13 -3.01
C ASP A 124 7.82 -24.04 -4.54
N ASP A 125 6.98 -23.10 -5.00
CA ASP A 125 6.75 -22.85 -6.42
C ASP A 125 7.06 -21.40 -6.75
N PRO A 126 8.20 -21.11 -7.40
CA PRO A 126 8.55 -19.72 -7.80
C PRO A 126 7.57 -19.07 -8.76
N SER A 127 6.76 -19.84 -9.47
CA SER A 127 5.71 -19.31 -10.36
C SER A 127 4.44 -18.90 -9.61
N ASN A 128 4.29 -19.34 -8.36
CA ASN A 128 3.16 -19.01 -7.50
C ASN A 128 3.65 -18.60 -6.10
N PRO A 129 4.35 -17.45 -6.00
CA PRO A 129 4.92 -17.00 -4.72
C PRO A 129 3.84 -16.59 -3.73
N PRO A 130 4.13 -16.66 -2.41
CA PRO A 130 3.20 -16.22 -1.39
C PRO A 130 2.81 -14.74 -1.58
N ARG A 131 1.52 -14.44 -1.46
CA ARG A 131 1.00 -13.07 -1.49
C ARG A 131 1.10 -12.44 -0.12
N ILE A 132 1.60 -11.22 -0.09
CA ILE A 132 1.66 -10.38 1.11
C ILE A 132 0.47 -9.43 1.09
N ILE A 133 -0.27 -9.39 2.19
CA ILE A 133 -1.43 -8.52 2.39
C ILE A 133 -1.32 -7.79 3.72
N THR A 134 -2.04 -6.69 3.88
CA THR A 134 -2.10 -5.98 5.16
C THR A 134 -2.77 -6.83 6.23
N SER A 135 -2.25 -6.76 7.46
CA SER A 135 -2.82 -7.50 8.59
C SER A 135 -4.00 -6.79 9.27
N GLY A 136 -4.12 -5.47 9.08
CA GLY A 136 -5.04 -4.62 9.83
C GLY A 136 -4.55 -4.21 11.21
N MET A 137 -3.42 -4.73 11.66
CA MET A 137 -2.80 -4.31 12.92
C MET A 137 -2.24 -2.89 12.80
N GLY A 138 -2.36 -2.11 13.87
CA GLY A 138 -1.93 -0.70 13.89
C GLY A 138 -3.00 0.29 13.46
N GLY A 139 -4.12 -0.16 12.89
CA GLY A 139 -5.31 0.63 12.63
C GLY A 139 -5.21 1.64 11.47
N VAL A 140 -4.07 1.76 10.80
CA VAL A 140 -3.90 2.68 9.66
C VAL A 140 -4.45 2.06 8.38
N PHE A 141 -4.02 0.84 8.07
CA PHE A 141 -4.47 0.12 6.89
C PHE A 141 -5.55 -0.91 7.25
N PRO A 142 -6.68 -0.95 6.53
CA PRO A 142 -7.61 -2.06 6.67
C PRO A 142 -6.93 -3.40 6.36
N ALA A 143 -7.41 -4.48 6.96
CA ALA A 143 -6.90 -5.82 6.69
C ALA A 143 -7.19 -6.27 5.25
N GLY A 144 -6.31 -7.09 4.70
CA GLY A 144 -6.53 -7.79 3.44
C GLY A 144 -6.19 -7.01 2.18
N LEU A 145 -5.57 -5.83 2.28
CA LEU A 145 -5.12 -5.09 1.11
C LEU A 145 -3.86 -5.72 0.51
N PRO A 146 -3.83 -6.02 -0.79
CA PRO A 146 -2.63 -6.55 -1.44
C PRO A 146 -1.44 -5.60 -1.35
N ILE A 147 -0.28 -6.15 -1.06
CA ILE A 147 1.02 -5.43 -1.03
C ILE A 147 1.89 -5.89 -2.20
N GLY A 148 2.12 -7.18 -2.33
CA GLY A 148 2.98 -7.75 -3.35
C GLY A 148 3.22 -9.23 -3.11
N TYR A 149 4.30 -9.73 -3.69
CA TYR A 149 4.66 -11.14 -3.62
C TYR A 149 6.00 -11.35 -2.96
N LEU A 150 6.06 -12.33 -2.05
CA LEU A 150 7.29 -12.70 -1.36
C LEU A 150 8.24 -13.45 -2.30
N ARG A 151 9.47 -12.96 -2.35
CA ARG A 151 10.56 -13.57 -3.11
C ARG A 151 11.84 -13.54 -2.30
N ARG A 152 12.77 -14.42 -2.61
CA ARG A 152 14.13 -14.44 -2.05
C ARG A 152 14.16 -14.43 -0.52
N LEU A 153 13.83 -15.55 0.07
CA LEU A 153 14.00 -15.76 1.50
C LEU A 153 15.48 -15.87 1.87
N ARG A 154 15.84 -15.26 2.99
CA ARG A 154 17.18 -15.34 3.57
C ARG A 154 17.11 -15.37 5.09
N PRO A 155 18.08 -15.97 5.79
CA PRO A 155 18.09 -15.91 7.26
C PRO A 155 18.10 -14.46 7.76
N GLY A 156 17.29 -14.17 8.76
CA GLY A 156 17.32 -12.89 9.47
C GLY A 156 18.50 -12.79 10.42
N ALA A 157 18.75 -11.59 10.95
CA ALA A 157 19.91 -11.30 11.79
C ALA A 157 19.99 -12.16 13.07
N SER A 158 18.85 -12.54 13.65
CA SER A 158 18.78 -13.33 14.88
C SER A 158 18.84 -14.86 14.63
N GLY A 159 18.64 -15.31 13.40
CA GLY A 159 18.46 -16.71 13.06
C GLY A 159 17.13 -17.34 13.48
N MET A 160 16.29 -16.59 14.22
CA MET A 160 14.97 -17.05 14.68
C MET A 160 13.88 -16.87 13.62
N PHE A 161 14.11 -15.95 12.70
CA PHE A 161 13.20 -15.58 11.62
C PHE A 161 13.96 -15.43 10.31
N GLN A 162 13.20 -15.31 9.23
CA GLN A 162 13.73 -15.02 7.91
C GLN A 162 13.36 -13.60 7.50
N ASP A 163 14.12 -13.05 6.57
CA ASP A 163 13.77 -11.87 5.79
C ASP A 163 13.48 -12.26 4.35
N GLY A 164 12.77 -11.44 3.62
CA GLY A 164 12.50 -11.69 2.22
C GLY A 164 12.24 -10.40 1.46
N ASP A 165 12.48 -10.45 0.15
CA ASP A 165 12.10 -9.37 -0.74
C ASP A 165 10.63 -9.48 -1.10
N VAL A 166 9.95 -8.34 -1.15
CA VAL A 166 8.55 -8.24 -1.61
C VAL A 166 8.54 -7.50 -2.93
N TYR A 167 8.15 -8.22 -3.98
CA TYR A 167 8.03 -7.62 -5.31
C TYR A 167 6.67 -6.94 -5.41
N LEU A 168 6.72 -5.63 -5.64
CA LEU A 168 5.55 -4.78 -5.73
C LEU A 168 5.01 -4.76 -7.16
N ASP A 169 3.78 -4.28 -7.31
CA ASP A 169 3.14 -4.17 -8.62
C ASP A 169 3.85 -3.12 -9.48
N LYS A 170 4.20 -3.49 -10.71
CA LYS A 170 4.85 -2.59 -11.68
C LYS A 170 4.03 -1.36 -12.01
N ARG A 171 2.70 -1.47 -11.93
CA ARG A 171 1.77 -0.36 -12.18
C ARG A 171 1.95 0.80 -11.23
N LEU A 172 2.54 0.57 -10.04
CA LEU A 172 2.86 1.65 -9.09
C LEU A 172 3.73 2.76 -9.71
N ALA A 173 4.58 2.42 -10.67
CA ALA A 173 5.42 3.38 -11.38
C ALA A 173 4.65 4.23 -12.42
N ARG A 174 3.41 3.88 -12.75
CA ARG A 174 2.65 4.45 -13.86
C ARG A 174 1.25 4.91 -13.49
N LEU A 175 0.92 4.99 -12.22
CA LEU A 175 -0.40 5.40 -11.76
C LEU A 175 -0.70 6.84 -12.20
N THR A 176 -1.86 7.04 -12.78
CA THR A 176 -2.40 8.36 -13.13
C THR A 176 -3.48 8.80 -12.14
N GLU A 177 -4.16 7.86 -11.54
CA GLU A 177 -5.20 8.06 -10.54
C GLU A 177 -5.03 7.08 -9.40
N VAL A 178 -5.40 7.52 -8.20
CA VAL A 178 -5.40 6.73 -6.97
C VAL A 178 -6.67 7.03 -6.19
N ALA A 179 -6.95 6.21 -5.19
CA ALA A 179 -8.05 6.45 -4.26
C ALA A 179 -7.53 6.58 -2.83
N VAL A 180 -7.94 7.62 -2.14
CA VAL A 180 -7.67 7.79 -0.73
C VAL A 180 -8.81 7.16 0.07
N LEU A 181 -8.47 6.25 1.00
CA LEU A 181 -9.42 5.63 1.92
C LEU A 181 -9.67 6.56 3.10
N ILE A 182 -10.90 7.03 3.22
CA ILE A 182 -11.30 7.92 4.32
C ILE A 182 -12.32 7.19 5.17
N ALA A 183 -12.00 7.02 6.47
CA ALA A 183 -12.92 6.39 7.41
C ALA A 183 -14.23 7.17 7.49
N VAL A 184 -15.35 6.46 7.38
CA VAL A 184 -16.69 7.03 7.60
C VAL A 184 -16.94 7.00 9.09
N GLU A 185 -17.30 8.16 9.70
CA GLU A 185 -17.71 8.22 11.08
C GLU A 185 -19.00 7.41 11.26
N GLY A 186 -18.88 6.29 11.98
CA GLY A 186 -20.05 5.50 12.33
C GLY A 186 -20.95 6.31 13.26
N ASN A 187 -22.22 6.43 12.92
CA ASN A 187 -23.23 6.88 13.88
C ASN A 187 -23.30 5.83 14.99
N TYR A 188 -22.59 6.06 16.07
CA TYR A 188 -22.86 5.35 17.31
C TYR A 188 -24.20 5.88 17.86
N GLN A 189 -25.30 5.19 17.56
CA GLN A 189 -26.52 5.27 18.34
C GLN A 189 -26.49 4.21 19.43
#